data_9534cd4a03deb7d4df18d7637219186c
#
_entry.id   9534cd4a03deb7d4df18d7637219186c
#
_cell.length_a   1.000
_cell.length_b   1.000
_cell.length_c   1.000
_cell.angle_alpha   90.00
_cell.angle_beta   90.00
_cell.angle_gamma   90.00
#
_symmetry.space_group_name_H-M   'P 1'
#
loop_
_entity.id
_entity.type
_entity.pdbx_description
1 polymer ?
#
loop_
_entity_poly.entity_id
_entity_poly.type
_entity_poly.pdbx_seq_one_letter_code
_entity_poly.pdbx_strand_id
1 'polypeptide(L)'
;MGFNLKARWKRLSLSATMDWQKGGKMYNGTILTLNYFGATKESIPYHEGTMVAEGIDIATGEPNKVEVSKQDYWMAYNNVTEAGIYDRSFLKLRDVTLSYQLPKFAGIDISVYGFARNVLLWSKMKDLDPESSQGNGNMSGAFERFSLPNTSSFGGGFKITF
;
A
#
# COMPACT_ATOMS: atom_id res chain seq x y z
N MET A 1 11.31 -8.66 6.77
CA MET A 1 11.73 -8.74 8.19
C MET A 1 10.53 -8.42 9.05
N GLY A 2 10.26 -9.27 10.06
CA GLY A 2 9.18 -9.01 11.02
C GLY A 2 9.74 -8.55 12.37
N PHE A 3 9.08 -7.58 12.99
CA PHE A 3 9.41 -7.08 14.32
C PHE A 3 8.20 -7.25 15.24
N ASN A 4 8.43 -7.87 16.39
CA ASN A 4 7.43 -8.00 17.44
C ASN A 4 7.83 -7.20 18.67
N LEU A 5 7.01 -6.24 19.06
CA LEU A 5 7.15 -5.47 20.26
C LEU A 5 6.13 -5.95 21.30
N LYS A 6 6.59 -6.25 22.52
CA LYS A 6 5.71 -6.48 23.66
C LYS A 6 6.21 -5.63 24.82
N ALA A 7 5.35 -4.80 25.36
CA ALA A 7 5.62 -3.95 26.52
C ALA A 7 4.53 -4.17 27.59
N ARG A 8 4.95 -4.26 28.85
CA ARG A 8 4.03 -4.35 29.97
C ARG A 8 4.43 -3.33 31.04
N TRP A 9 3.45 -2.54 31.41
CA TRP A 9 3.61 -1.59 32.52
C TRP A 9 2.46 -1.75 33.49
N LYS A 10 2.79 -2.30 34.67
CA LYS A 10 1.77 -2.65 35.69
C LYS A 10 0.68 -3.55 35.11
N ARG A 11 -0.52 -3.01 34.92
CA ARG A 11 -1.71 -3.71 34.40
C ARG A 11 -1.98 -3.47 32.92
N LEU A 12 -1.21 -2.59 32.29
CA LEU A 12 -1.32 -2.27 30.87
C LEU A 12 -0.33 -3.13 30.09
N SER A 13 -0.78 -3.74 29.01
CA SER A 13 0.07 -4.49 28.09
C SER A 13 -0.19 -4.02 26.67
N LEU A 14 0.89 -3.76 25.94
CA LEU A 14 0.90 -3.40 24.54
C LEU A 14 1.64 -4.49 23.77
N SER A 15 1.05 -4.95 22.69
CA SER A 15 1.75 -5.77 21.69
C SER A 15 1.58 -5.14 20.33
N ALA A 16 2.64 -5.15 19.51
CA ALA A 16 2.61 -4.67 18.14
C ALA A 16 3.47 -5.57 17.26
N THR A 17 2.97 -5.86 16.07
CA THR A 17 3.69 -6.60 15.03
C THR A 17 3.87 -5.69 13.83
N MET A 18 5.10 -5.49 13.41
CA MET A 18 5.48 -4.72 12.24
C MET A 18 6.17 -5.61 11.22
N ASP A 19 5.93 -5.34 9.97
CA ASP A 19 6.59 -6.02 8.86
C ASP A 19 7.26 -5.01 7.94
N TRP A 20 8.50 -5.29 7.59
CA TRP A 20 9.32 -4.45 6.73
C TRP A 20 9.90 -5.26 5.59
N GLN A 21 9.65 -4.79 4.38
CA GLN A 21 10.25 -5.29 3.17
C GLN A 21 11.03 -4.16 2.49
N LYS A 22 12.28 -4.45 2.13
CA LYS A 22 13.12 -3.54 1.34
C LYS A 22 13.44 -4.20 0.00
N GLY A 23 13.20 -3.45 -1.08
CA GLY A 23 13.45 -3.93 -2.43
C GLY A 23 12.34 -4.81 -2.97
N GLY A 24 12.60 -5.36 -4.14
CA GLY A 24 11.61 -6.02 -4.98
C GLY A 24 10.92 -5.05 -5.92
N LYS A 25 10.55 -5.55 -7.08
CA LYS A 25 9.78 -4.80 -8.07
C LYS A 25 8.46 -5.51 -8.33
N MET A 26 7.43 -4.75 -8.66
CA MET A 26 6.12 -5.24 -8.96
C MET A 26 5.54 -4.47 -10.13
N TYR A 27 4.99 -5.19 -11.10
CA TYR A 27 4.22 -4.58 -12.16
C TYR A 27 2.82 -4.27 -11.68
N ASN A 28 2.40 -3.04 -11.90
CA ASN A 28 1.10 -2.54 -11.48
C ASN A 28 0.25 -2.13 -12.68
N GLY A 29 -0.54 -3.06 -13.18
CA GLY A 29 -1.45 -2.82 -14.28
C GLY A 29 -2.67 -1.99 -13.90
N THR A 30 -3.03 -1.95 -12.62
CA THR A 30 -4.13 -1.10 -12.13
C THR A 30 -3.81 0.37 -12.29
N ILE A 31 -2.62 0.83 -11.85
CA ILE A 31 -2.22 2.24 -12.00
C ILE A 31 -2.15 2.62 -13.49
N LEU A 32 -1.56 1.79 -14.35
CA LEU A 32 -1.51 2.07 -15.77
C LEU A 32 -2.91 2.22 -16.38
N THR A 33 -3.83 1.33 -16.01
CA THR A 33 -5.22 1.42 -16.48
C THR A 33 -5.93 2.65 -15.94
N LEU A 34 -5.72 3.00 -14.67
CA LEU A 34 -6.30 4.21 -14.08
C LEU A 34 -5.73 5.49 -14.72
N ASN A 35 -4.44 5.52 -15.06
CA ASN A 35 -3.81 6.61 -15.81
C ASN A 35 -4.44 6.75 -17.20
N TYR A 36 -4.65 5.63 -17.89
CA TYR A 36 -5.31 5.62 -19.20
C TYR A 36 -6.69 6.28 -19.16
N PHE A 37 -7.46 6.04 -18.11
CA PHE A 37 -8.78 6.64 -17.91
C PHE A 37 -8.77 8.00 -17.20
N GLY A 38 -7.58 8.54 -16.87
CA GLY A 38 -7.47 9.81 -16.17
C GLY A 38 -7.95 9.77 -14.70
N ALA A 39 -7.92 8.61 -14.07
CA ALA A 39 -8.49 8.39 -12.75
C ALA A 39 -7.45 8.40 -11.59
N THR A 40 -6.18 8.70 -11.87
CA THR A 40 -5.16 8.87 -10.83
C THR A 40 -4.97 10.35 -10.49
N LYS A 41 -4.41 10.63 -9.30
CA LYS A 41 -4.03 12.00 -8.92
C LYS A 41 -3.05 12.64 -9.90
N GLU A 42 -2.22 11.83 -10.55
CA GLU A 42 -1.24 12.29 -11.53
C GLU A 42 -1.90 12.64 -12.88
N SER A 43 -2.93 11.92 -13.27
CA SER A 43 -3.63 12.13 -14.54
C SER A 43 -4.80 13.12 -14.46
N ILE A 44 -5.43 13.32 -13.29
CA ILE A 44 -6.53 14.29 -13.11
C ILE A 44 -6.20 15.72 -13.60
N PRO A 45 -5.02 16.32 -13.29
CA PRO A 45 -4.70 17.67 -13.75
C PRO A 45 -4.54 17.78 -15.27
N TYR A 46 -4.56 16.66 -15.97
CA TYR A 46 -4.23 16.55 -17.38
C TYR A 46 -5.41 16.09 -18.26
N HIS A 47 -6.64 16.25 -17.79
CA HIS A 47 -7.80 15.87 -18.59
C HIS A 47 -7.99 16.77 -19.82
N GLU A 48 -7.55 18.03 -19.74
CA GLU A 48 -7.70 19.00 -20.83
C GLU A 48 -6.37 19.66 -21.19
N GLY A 49 -6.26 20.10 -22.45
CA GLY A 49 -5.12 20.81 -22.98
C GLY A 49 -4.05 19.91 -23.59
N THR A 50 -2.95 20.53 -23.97
CA THR A 50 -1.79 19.91 -24.59
C THR A 50 -0.59 19.90 -23.65
N MET A 51 0.39 19.06 -23.98
CA MET A 51 1.70 19.00 -23.31
C MET A 51 2.77 18.55 -24.30
N VAL A 52 4.01 18.91 -24.01
CA VAL A 52 5.18 18.35 -24.68
C VAL A 52 5.76 17.27 -23.76
N ALA A 53 5.78 16.03 -24.22
CA ALA A 53 6.39 14.94 -23.47
C ALA A 53 7.91 15.15 -23.38
N GLU A 54 8.48 14.98 -22.18
CA GLU A 54 9.93 15.02 -22.01
C GLU A 54 10.60 13.88 -22.79
N GLY A 55 11.64 14.20 -23.54
CA GLY A 55 12.37 13.22 -24.33
C GLY A 55 13.20 13.85 -25.42
N ILE A 56 13.84 13.02 -26.22
CA ILE A 56 14.64 13.39 -27.38
C ILE A 56 13.93 12.87 -28.64
N ASP A 57 13.79 13.73 -29.63
CA ASP A 57 13.31 13.32 -30.96
C ASP A 57 14.37 12.43 -31.62
N ILE A 58 13.99 11.20 -31.92
CA ILE A 58 14.89 10.19 -32.47
C ILE A 58 15.40 10.59 -33.87
N ALA A 59 14.61 11.35 -34.63
CA ALA A 59 14.99 11.77 -35.98
C ALA A 59 16.02 12.91 -36.00
N THR A 60 15.96 13.82 -35.05
CA THR A 60 16.79 15.02 -35.01
C THR A 60 17.87 15.00 -33.94
N GLY A 61 17.72 14.16 -32.89
CA GLY A 61 18.58 14.14 -31.69
C GLY A 61 18.39 15.36 -30.77
N GLU A 62 17.41 16.22 -31.06
CA GLU A 62 17.09 17.39 -30.25
C GLU A 62 15.99 17.08 -29.20
N PRO A 63 15.85 17.94 -28.16
CA PRO A 63 14.73 17.85 -27.24
C PRO A 63 13.39 17.85 -27.98
N ASN A 64 12.48 16.98 -27.57
CA ASN A 64 11.14 16.89 -28.17
C ASN A 64 10.40 18.24 -28.05
N LYS A 65 9.75 18.65 -29.10
CA LYS A 65 8.95 19.89 -29.19
C LYS A 65 7.52 19.62 -29.66
N VAL A 66 7.17 18.34 -29.88
CA VAL A 66 5.86 17.96 -30.38
C VAL A 66 4.82 18.07 -29.28
N GLU A 67 3.83 18.92 -29.50
CA GLU A 67 2.66 19.02 -28.64
C GLU A 67 1.70 17.85 -28.93
N VAL A 68 1.27 17.19 -27.86
CA VAL A 68 0.24 16.13 -27.90
C VAL A 68 -0.88 16.48 -26.93
N SER A 69 -2.09 15.99 -27.17
CA SER A 69 -3.12 16.11 -26.15
C SER A 69 -2.70 15.32 -24.90
N LYS A 70 -3.02 15.85 -23.74
CA LYS A 70 -2.70 15.16 -22.47
C LYS A 70 -3.39 13.81 -22.37
N GLN A 71 -4.57 13.68 -22.95
CA GLN A 71 -5.29 12.42 -23.05
C GLN A 71 -4.51 11.41 -23.88
N ASP A 72 -4.06 11.78 -25.10
CA ASP A 72 -3.29 10.88 -25.95
C ASP A 72 -1.98 10.47 -25.31
N TYR A 73 -1.32 11.38 -24.57
CA TYR A 73 -0.13 11.07 -23.82
C TYR A 73 -0.39 9.94 -22.80
N TRP A 74 -1.44 10.05 -21.97
CA TRP A 74 -1.74 9.03 -20.96
C TRP A 74 -2.22 7.71 -21.58
N MET A 75 -2.93 7.78 -22.70
CA MET A 75 -3.32 6.59 -23.46
C MET A 75 -2.10 5.87 -24.02
N ALA A 76 -1.13 6.60 -24.58
CA ALA A 76 0.13 6.05 -25.08
C ALA A 76 1.00 5.51 -23.92
N TYR A 77 1.05 6.21 -22.79
CA TYR A 77 1.81 5.84 -21.60
C TYR A 77 1.40 4.47 -21.03
N ASN A 78 0.13 4.08 -21.18
CA ASN A 78 -0.35 2.75 -20.77
C ASN A 78 0.34 1.60 -21.54
N ASN A 79 0.88 1.85 -22.71
CA ASN A 79 1.60 0.84 -23.51
C ASN A 79 3.07 0.69 -23.09
N VAL A 80 3.56 1.56 -22.22
CA VAL A 80 4.93 1.51 -21.70
C VAL A 80 4.97 0.61 -20.48
N THR A 81 5.27 -0.67 -20.66
CA THR A 81 5.28 -1.65 -19.57
C THR A 81 6.21 -1.26 -18.41
N GLU A 82 7.33 -0.62 -18.70
CA GLU A 82 8.31 -0.17 -17.71
C GLU A 82 7.71 0.88 -16.76
N ALA A 83 6.81 1.72 -17.25
CA ALA A 83 6.11 2.72 -16.46
C ALA A 83 5.19 2.10 -15.39
N GLY A 84 4.81 0.83 -15.56
CA GLY A 84 4.04 0.06 -14.58
C GLY A 84 4.90 -0.64 -13.52
N ILE A 85 6.23 -0.50 -13.55
CA ILE A 85 7.13 -1.21 -12.62
C ILE A 85 7.47 -0.31 -11.43
N TYR A 86 6.99 -0.68 -10.25
CA TYR A 86 7.16 0.05 -9.00
C TYR A 86 8.08 -0.68 -8.01
N ASP A 87 8.73 0.10 -7.13
CA ASP A 87 9.47 -0.44 -5.98
C ASP A 87 8.47 -0.91 -4.92
N ARG A 88 8.56 -2.19 -4.56
CA ARG A 88 7.67 -2.87 -3.62
C ARG A 88 8.08 -2.70 -2.15
N SER A 89 8.99 -1.81 -1.83
CA SER A 89 9.42 -1.58 -0.45
C SER A 89 8.30 -1.02 0.41
N PHE A 90 8.09 -1.59 1.58
CA PHE A 90 7.07 -1.11 2.53
C PHE A 90 7.45 -1.36 3.98
N LEU A 91 6.81 -0.61 4.87
CA LEU A 91 6.72 -0.85 6.31
C LEU A 91 5.24 -0.87 6.69
N LYS A 92 4.79 -1.95 7.32
CA LYS A 92 3.38 -2.16 7.66
C LYS A 92 3.21 -2.49 9.14
N LEU A 93 2.28 -1.84 9.80
CA LEU A 93 1.82 -2.23 11.13
C LEU A 93 0.69 -3.26 10.97
N ARG A 94 1.07 -4.53 11.19
CA ARG A 94 0.18 -5.69 11.00
C ARG A 94 -0.90 -5.77 12.04
N ASP A 95 -0.46 -5.63 13.29
CA ASP A 95 -1.34 -5.79 14.46
C ASP A 95 -0.83 -4.88 15.58
N VAL A 96 -1.75 -4.26 16.23
CA VAL A 96 -1.51 -3.59 17.53
C VAL A 96 -2.64 -3.96 18.47
N THR A 97 -2.29 -4.43 19.65
CA THR A 97 -3.24 -4.79 20.69
C THR A 97 -2.85 -4.11 22.01
N LEU A 98 -3.78 -3.39 22.58
CA LEU A 98 -3.68 -2.80 23.90
C LEU A 98 -4.63 -3.52 24.84
N SER A 99 -4.13 -4.04 25.96
CA SER A 99 -4.93 -4.71 26.98
C SER A 99 -4.69 -4.13 28.35
N TYR A 100 -5.74 -4.05 29.13
CA TYR A 100 -5.71 -3.59 30.53
C TYR A 100 -6.33 -4.62 31.45
N GLN A 101 -5.58 -5.04 32.46
CA GLN A 101 -6.05 -5.95 33.48
C GLN A 101 -6.67 -5.16 34.64
N LEU A 102 -7.96 -5.34 34.86
CA LEU A 102 -8.67 -4.73 35.97
C LEU A 102 -8.17 -5.26 37.32
N PRO A 103 -8.33 -4.51 38.43
CA PRO A 103 -8.14 -5.04 39.76
C PRO A 103 -8.98 -6.30 39.96
N LYS A 104 -8.41 -7.29 40.67
CA LYS A 104 -9.20 -8.48 41.05
C LYS A 104 -10.40 -8.08 41.89
N PHE A 105 -11.55 -8.58 41.55
CA PHE A 105 -12.78 -8.38 42.30
C PHE A 105 -13.41 -9.75 42.61
N ALA A 106 -13.61 -10.03 43.90
CA ALA A 106 -14.22 -11.28 44.40
C ALA A 106 -13.58 -12.58 43.84
N GLY A 107 -12.26 -12.59 43.60
CA GLY A 107 -11.55 -13.74 43.06
C GLY A 107 -11.54 -13.83 41.53
N ILE A 108 -12.26 -12.95 40.84
CA ILE A 108 -12.40 -12.92 39.39
C ILE A 108 -11.36 -12.00 38.75
N ASP A 109 -10.68 -12.49 37.74
CA ASP A 109 -9.75 -11.71 36.92
C ASP A 109 -10.45 -11.26 35.64
N ILE A 110 -10.51 -9.95 35.41
CA ILE A 110 -11.11 -9.32 34.22
C ILE A 110 -10.03 -8.54 33.47
N SER A 111 -9.91 -8.77 32.18
CA SER A 111 -9.09 -7.95 31.29
C SER A 111 -9.93 -7.46 30.10
N VAL A 112 -9.69 -6.22 29.72
CA VAL A 112 -10.28 -5.57 28.55
C VAL A 112 -9.19 -5.35 27.53
N TYR A 113 -9.48 -5.57 26.26
CA TYR A 113 -8.52 -5.32 25.19
C TYR A 113 -9.17 -4.70 23.97
N GLY A 114 -8.38 -3.91 23.26
CA GLY A 114 -8.69 -3.42 21.92
C GLY A 114 -7.56 -3.75 20.98
N PHE A 115 -7.90 -4.02 19.72
CA PHE A 115 -6.92 -4.29 18.69
C PHE A 115 -7.25 -3.55 17.40
N ALA A 116 -6.19 -3.32 16.62
CA ALA A 116 -6.28 -2.78 15.28
C ALA A 116 -5.31 -3.52 14.38
N ARG A 117 -5.76 -3.90 13.17
CA ARG A 117 -4.96 -4.64 12.19
C ARG A 117 -4.86 -3.89 10.89
N ASN A 118 -3.70 -3.96 10.23
CA ASN A 118 -3.41 -3.34 8.93
C ASN A 118 -3.76 -1.84 8.89
N VAL A 119 -3.50 -1.10 9.97
CA VAL A 119 -3.92 0.31 10.10
C VAL A 119 -2.91 1.31 9.56
N LEU A 120 -1.63 0.94 9.49
CA LEU A 120 -0.59 1.82 8.98
C LEU A 120 0.24 1.08 7.93
N LEU A 121 0.39 1.75 6.79
CA LEU A 121 1.21 1.32 5.67
C LEU A 121 2.03 2.50 5.17
N TRP A 122 3.35 2.35 5.18
CA TRP A 122 4.29 3.23 4.48
C TRP A 122 4.87 2.45 3.31
N SER A 123 4.60 2.87 2.09
CA SER A 123 5.04 2.19 0.88
C SER A 123 5.65 3.18 -0.10
N LYS A 124 6.63 2.71 -0.87
CA LYS A 124 7.11 3.44 -2.04
C LYS A 124 6.14 3.37 -3.21
N MET A 125 5.34 2.29 -3.26
CA MET A 125 4.23 2.20 -4.20
C MET A 125 3.09 3.07 -3.68
N LYS A 126 2.78 4.13 -4.41
CA LYS A 126 1.68 5.04 -4.06
C LYS A 126 0.34 4.44 -4.47
N ASP A 127 -0.69 4.77 -3.71
CA ASP A 127 -2.11 4.51 -4.01
C ASP A 127 -2.54 3.03 -4.08
N LEU A 128 -1.64 2.07 -3.84
CA LEU A 128 -1.95 0.65 -3.80
C LEU A 128 -1.21 -0.11 -2.69
N ASP A 129 -1.77 -1.23 -2.29
CA ASP A 129 -1.14 -2.11 -1.31
C ASP A 129 -0.03 -2.95 -2.00
N PRO A 130 1.25 -2.84 -1.60
CA PRO A 130 2.36 -3.57 -2.19
C PRO A 130 2.27 -5.09 -2.01
N GLU A 131 1.33 -5.57 -1.20
CA GLU A 131 1.08 -6.99 -0.99
C GLU A 131 -0.08 -7.54 -1.82
N SER A 132 -0.86 -6.66 -2.48
CA SER A 132 -1.86 -7.09 -3.45
C SER A 132 -1.16 -7.69 -4.66
N SER A 133 -1.37 -8.98 -4.92
CA SER A 133 -0.87 -9.63 -6.12
C SER A 133 -1.93 -10.60 -6.64
N GLN A 134 -1.94 -10.84 -7.96
CA GLN A 134 -2.91 -11.73 -8.59
C GLN A 134 -2.68 -13.21 -8.29
N GLY A 135 -1.55 -13.57 -7.69
CA GLY A 135 -1.27 -14.97 -7.44
C GLY A 135 -0.09 -15.19 -6.48
N ASN A 136 0.02 -16.43 -6.03
CA ASN A 136 0.99 -16.87 -5.04
C ASN A 136 2.22 -17.57 -5.66
N GLY A 137 2.29 -17.66 -6.99
CA GLY A 137 3.42 -18.27 -7.69
C GLY A 137 4.59 -17.31 -7.88
N ASN A 138 5.78 -17.84 -8.20
CA ASN A 138 7.00 -17.06 -8.38
C ASN A 138 6.88 -15.97 -9.47
N MET A 139 6.05 -16.19 -10.49
CA MET A 139 5.82 -15.22 -11.58
C MET A 139 4.65 -14.28 -11.26
N SER A 140 3.57 -14.78 -10.67
CA SER A 140 2.36 -14.01 -10.39
C SER A 140 2.43 -13.14 -9.13
N GLY A 141 3.35 -13.44 -8.21
CA GLY A 141 3.56 -12.66 -6.98
C GLY A 141 4.17 -11.27 -7.21
N ALA A 142 4.64 -10.97 -8.43
CA ALA A 142 5.18 -9.66 -8.81
C ALA A 142 4.26 -8.92 -9.79
N PHE A 143 3.02 -9.36 -9.95
CA PHE A 143 2.04 -8.81 -10.88
C PHE A 143 0.75 -8.45 -10.13
N GLU A 144 0.34 -7.21 -10.27
CA GLU A 144 -0.92 -6.69 -9.74
C GLU A 144 -1.78 -6.14 -10.89
N ARG A 145 -3.05 -6.51 -10.92
CA ARG A 145 -4.06 -5.93 -11.80
C ARG A 145 -5.43 -6.11 -11.19
N PHE A 146 -6.01 -5.03 -10.67
CA PHE A 146 -7.33 -4.99 -10.02
C PHE A 146 -7.49 -6.00 -8.86
N SER A 147 -6.40 -6.29 -8.14
CA SER A 147 -6.46 -7.10 -6.93
C SER A 147 -7.05 -6.31 -5.77
N LEU A 148 -7.83 -6.96 -4.92
CA LEU A 148 -8.37 -6.30 -3.74
C LEU A 148 -7.26 -6.02 -2.72
N PRO A 149 -7.16 -4.79 -2.20
CA PRO A 149 -6.21 -4.46 -1.16
C PRO A 149 -6.57 -5.13 0.17
N ASN A 150 -5.58 -5.27 1.05
CA ASN A 150 -5.82 -5.72 2.41
C ASN A 150 -6.69 -4.71 3.17
N THR A 151 -7.66 -5.24 3.93
CA THR A 151 -8.56 -4.42 4.74
C THR A 151 -7.98 -4.14 6.13
N SER A 152 -8.27 -2.96 6.66
CA SER A 152 -8.04 -2.65 8.08
C SER A 152 -9.20 -3.17 8.91
N SER A 153 -8.89 -3.68 10.11
CA SER A 153 -9.92 -4.13 11.05
C SER A 153 -9.63 -3.62 12.46
N PHE A 154 -10.70 -3.31 13.17
CA PHE A 154 -10.68 -2.84 14.54
C PHE A 154 -11.64 -3.68 15.37
N GLY A 155 -11.28 -3.93 16.60
CA GLY A 155 -12.14 -4.66 17.51
C GLY A 155 -11.70 -4.55 18.95
N GLY A 156 -12.51 -5.09 19.82
CA GLY A 156 -12.21 -5.14 21.25
C GLY A 156 -13.05 -6.21 21.93
N GLY A 157 -12.65 -6.55 23.14
CA GLY A 157 -13.33 -7.55 23.93
C GLY A 157 -12.87 -7.53 25.38
N PHE A 158 -13.45 -8.43 26.13
CA PHE A 158 -13.06 -8.68 27.52
C PHE A 158 -12.86 -10.17 27.76
N LYS A 159 -11.98 -10.50 28.67
CA LYS A 159 -11.72 -11.86 29.14
C LYS A 159 -11.98 -11.92 30.64
N ILE A 160 -12.81 -12.86 31.06
CA ILE A 160 -13.11 -13.14 32.46
C ILE A 160 -12.53 -14.51 32.78
N THR A 161 -11.81 -14.59 33.90
CA THR A 161 -11.25 -15.86 34.41
C THR A 161 -11.67 -15.99 35.86
N PHE A 162 -12.30 -17.14 36.18
CA PHE A 162 -12.82 -17.49 37.51
C PHE A 162 -11.81 -18.33 38.24
#